data_2ac0730f300363c2e2541d2bba15a01e
#
_entry.id   2ac0730f300363c2e2541d2bba15a01e
#
_cell.length_a   1.000
_cell.length_b   1.000
_cell.length_c   1.000
_cell.angle_alpha   90.00
_cell.angle_beta   90.00
_cell.angle_gamma   90.00
#
_symmetry.space_group_name_H-M   'P 1'
#
loop_
_entity.id
_entity.type
_entity.pdbx_description
1 polymer ?
#
loop_
_entity_poly.entity_id
_entity_poly.type
_entity_poly.pdbx_seq_one_letter_code
_entity_poly.pdbx_strand_id
1 'polypeptide(L)'
;MTRIAAYAFAASLGLALALWMFPPEFLFPRAGLDWRVAGDTAQHIAAQRWFLAEPWSWPPLTIRPLNAPEGMNLAFADGIPLLAMPLKLLADWLPVGFHGIGLWHAIAWVLQPVAAVWALRGAGERRWLPALGVALLALGTPVWLSRYGHAALSGHFFLLFALGFHLRLVRAPTRRLWIGAVLLQAAALLAHPYLAVMTLALLGAVPLTLLLRRDAGWWRAALWTGAGVAAVLLPMAAFGYLGADGEGGFGDYALNLLSPVWPYGSWLLGVLAPRYLDATGHGGWEGYNWLGLGVVLALGLAVLLTPRAILAALRRHGGL
;
A
#
# COMPACT_ATOMS: atom_id res chain seq x y z
N MET A 1 -0.51 -24.29 16.85
CA MET A 1 -0.60 -24.09 15.37
C MET A 1 0.76 -23.73 14.81
N THR A 2 1.13 -24.33 13.68
CA THR A 2 2.39 -24.05 12.99
C THR A 2 2.45 -22.61 12.47
N ARG A 3 3.67 -22.10 12.19
CA ARG A 3 3.84 -20.75 11.59
C ARG A 3 3.05 -20.60 10.28
N ILE A 4 3.06 -21.64 9.45
CA ILE A 4 2.38 -21.69 8.16
C ILE A 4 0.87 -21.52 8.31
N ALA A 5 0.27 -22.15 9.32
CA ALA A 5 -1.17 -22.10 9.53
C ALA A 5 -1.71 -20.68 9.81
N ALA A 6 -0.92 -19.79 10.46
CA ALA A 6 -1.35 -18.42 10.69
C ALA A 6 -1.39 -17.60 9.38
N TYR A 7 -0.42 -17.81 8.48
CA TYR A 7 -0.43 -17.17 7.17
C TYR A 7 -1.53 -17.73 6.26
N ALA A 8 -1.70 -19.05 6.25
CA ALA A 8 -2.76 -19.71 5.48
C ALA A 8 -4.13 -19.21 5.91
N PHE A 9 -4.38 -19.12 7.23
CA PHE A 9 -5.62 -18.58 7.77
C PHE A 9 -5.83 -17.11 7.34
N ALA A 10 -4.80 -16.26 7.49
CA ALA A 10 -4.88 -14.86 7.09
C ALA A 10 -5.19 -14.72 5.59
N ALA A 11 -4.51 -15.50 4.74
CA ALA A 11 -4.76 -15.51 3.30
C ALA A 11 -6.19 -15.97 2.97
N SER A 12 -6.66 -17.06 3.59
CA SER A 12 -8.01 -17.59 3.39
C SER A 12 -9.09 -16.60 3.84
N LEU A 13 -8.86 -15.91 4.96
CA LEU A 13 -9.78 -14.87 5.46
C LEU A 13 -9.86 -13.71 4.46
N GLY A 14 -8.71 -13.21 3.99
CA GLY A 14 -8.67 -12.15 2.98
C GLY A 14 -9.35 -12.55 1.68
N LEU A 15 -9.10 -13.78 1.20
CA LEU A 15 -9.74 -14.31 0.00
C LEU A 15 -11.26 -14.44 0.16
N ALA A 16 -11.71 -15.00 1.28
CA ALA A 16 -13.14 -15.15 1.55
C ALA A 16 -13.87 -13.79 1.55
N LEU A 17 -13.27 -12.77 2.17
CA LEU A 17 -13.82 -11.43 2.18
C LEU A 17 -13.76 -10.77 0.80
N ALA A 18 -12.70 -10.96 0.02
CA ALA A 18 -12.64 -10.46 -1.35
C ALA A 18 -13.75 -11.05 -2.22
N LEU A 19 -13.97 -12.37 -2.14
CA LEU A 19 -15.03 -13.07 -2.87
C LEU A 19 -16.44 -12.68 -2.41
N TRP A 20 -16.57 -12.25 -1.15
CA TRP A 20 -17.84 -11.74 -0.62
C TRP A 20 -18.11 -10.29 -1.04
N MET A 21 -17.06 -9.45 -1.05
CA MET A 21 -17.19 -8.01 -1.33
C MET A 21 -17.31 -7.69 -2.82
N PHE A 22 -16.64 -8.45 -3.67
CA PHE A 22 -16.55 -8.15 -5.10
C PHE A 22 -17.25 -9.22 -5.94
N PRO A 23 -18.07 -8.81 -6.94
CA PRO A 23 -18.69 -9.78 -7.84
C PRO A 23 -17.61 -10.48 -8.69
N PRO A 24 -17.83 -11.76 -9.06
CA PRO A 24 -16.87 -12.53 -9.85
C PRO A 24 -16.49 -11.86 -11.19
N GLU A 25 -17.45 -11.16 -11.81
CA GLU A 25 -17.28 -10.45 -13.07
C GLU A 25 -16.31 -9.26 -12.94
N PHE A 26 -16.23 -8.66 -11.76
CA PHE A 26 -15.25 -7.61 -11.47
C PHE A 26 -13.87 -8.21 -11.17
N LEU A 27 -13.81 -9.29 -10.40
CA LEU A 27 -12.54 -9.95 -10.06
C LEU A 27 -11.86 -10.56 -11.29
N PHE A 28 -12.65 -11.10 -12.22
CA PHE A 28 -12.18 -11.68 -13.47
C PHE A 28 -13.13 -11.34 -14.62
N PRO A 29 -13.00 -10.16 -15.22
CA PRO A 29 -13.88 -9.70 -16.28
C PRO A 29 -13.68 -10.54 -17.56
N ARG A 30 -14.80 -10.99 -18.17
CA ARG A 30 -14.78 -11.83 -19.38
C ARG A 30 -15.12 -11.07 -20.66
N ALA A 31 -15.84 -9.95 -20.56
CA ALA A 31 -16.19 -9.09 -21.69
C ALA A 31 -16.85 -7.78 -21.21
N GLY A 32 -16.77 -6.77 -22.08
CA GLY A 32 -17.51 -5.52 -21.91
C GLY A 32 -16.93 -4.52 -20.91
N LEU A 33 -17.59 -3.35 -20.84
CA LEU A 33 -17.38 -2.37 -19.80
C LEU A 33 -18.34 -2.68 -18.66
N ASP A 34 -17.88 -2.64 -17.42
CA ASP A 34 -18.77 -2.65 -16.27
C ASP A 34 -19.36 -1.23 -16.11
N TRP A 35 -20.60 -1.05 -16.53
CA TRP A 35 -21.34 0.21 -16.44
C TRP A 35 -21.54 0.72 -15.00
N ARG A 36 -21.29 -0.13 -14.01
CA ARG A 36 -21.46 0.19 -12.59
C ARG A 36 -20.23 0.84 -11.98
N VAL A 37 -19.13 0.88 -12.75
CA VAL A 37 -17.87 1.47 -12.31
C VAL A 37 -17.83 2.92 -12.76
N ALA A 38 -17.56 3.83 -11.82
CA ALA A 38 -17.48 5.27 -12.05
C ALA A 38 -16.24 5.86 -11.38
N GLY A 39 -15.94 7.12 -11.67
CA GLY A 39 -14.81 7.85 -11.07
C GLY A 39 -13.47 7.21 -11.40
N ASP A 40 -12.55 7.25 -10.45
CA ASP A 40 -11.15 6.82 -10.62
C ASP A 40 -11.04 5.35 -11.01
N THR A 41 -11.88 4.47 -10.47
CA THR A 41 -11.87 3.05 -10.84
C THR A 41 -12.15 2.85 -12.33
N ALA A 42 -13.03 3.66 -12.94
CA ALA A 42 -13.28 3.60 -14.38
C ALA A 42 -12.05 4.04 -15.18
N GLN A 43 -11.36 5.09 -14.74
CA GLN A 43 -10.09 5.54 -15.32
C GLN A 43 -9.02 4.45 -15.27
N HIS A 44 -8.83 3.81 -14.13
CA HIS A 44 -7.86 2.72 -13.95
C HIS A 44 -8.15 1.54 -14.89
N ILE A 45 -9.42 1.15 -15.00
CA ILE A 45 -9.88 0.08 -15.90
C ILE A 45 -9.61 0.47 -17.37
N ALA A 46 -10.02 1.67 -17.77
CA ALA A 46 -9.83 2.15 -19.13
C ALA A 46 -8.33 2.18 -19.50
N ALA A 47 -7.49 2.73 -18.63
CA ALA A 47 -6.05 2.79 -18.85
C ALA A 47 -5.42 1.40 -18.99
N GLN A 48 -5.76 0.45 -18.12
CA GLN A 48 -5.25 -0.92 -18.26
C GLN A 48 -5.74 -1.59 -19.55
N ARG A 49 -7.00 -1.43 -19.94
CA ARG A 49 -7.53 -2.03 -21.17
C ARG A 49 -6.82 -1.50 -22.40
N TRP A 50 -6.62 -0.18 -22.49
CA TRP A 50 -5.83 0.41 -23.56
C TRP A 50 -4.39 -0.08 -23.54
N PHE A 51 -3.76 -0.13 -22.37
CA PHE A 51 -2.40 -0.64 -22.24
C PHE A 51 -2.25 -2.08 -22.71
N LEU A 52 -3.20 -2.95 -22.39
CA LEU A 52 -3.17 -4.37 -22.79
C LEU A 52 -3.42 -4.54 -24.30
N ALA A 53 -4.24 -3.68 -24.90
CA ALA A 53 -4.59 -3.74 -26.32
C ALA A 53 -3.50 -3.18 -27.26
N GLU A 54 -2.70 -2.19 -26.76
CA GLU A 54 -1.66 -1.53 -27.56
C GLU A 54 -0.41 -2.41 -27.74
N PRO A 55 0.33 -2.25 -28.85
CA PRO A 55 1.68 -2.81 -28.96
C PRO A 55 2.62 -2.28 -27.87
N TRP A 56 3.72 -2.98 -27.63
CA TRP A 56 4.80 -2.46 -26.79
C TRP A 56 5.40 -1.20 -27.42
N SER A 57 5.65 -0.18 -26.60
CA SER A 57 6.27 1.08 -26.99
C SER A 57 7.42 1.41 -26.04
N TRP A 58 8.16 2.46 -26.36
CA TRP A 58 9.17 3.02 -25.47
C TRP A 58 8.81 4.47 -25.13
N PRO A 59 8.83 4.87 -23.86
CA PRO A 59 8.97 4.07 -22.63
C PRO A 59 7.86 3.01 -22.48
N PRO A 60 8.14 1.86 -21.78
CA PRO A 60 7.28 0.67 -21.86
C PRO A 60 5.89 0.82 -21.22
N LEU A 61 5.64 1.89 -20.47
CA LEU A 61 4.34 2.18 -19.87
C LEU A 61 3.50 3.18 -20.69
N THR A 62 3.94 3.59 -21.86
CA THR A 62 3.23 4.57 -22.70
C THR A 62 2.01 3.94 -23.37
N ILE A 63 0.88 4.63 -23.28
CA ILE A 63 -0.38 4.35 -23.96
C ILE A 63 -0.58 5.47 -24.99
N ARG A 64 -0.28 5.19 -26.26
CA ARG A 64 -0.28 6.23 -27.31
C ARG A 64 -1.62 6.86 -27.62
N PRO A 65 -2.76 6.10 -27.67
CA PRO A 65 -4.05 6.69 -27.99
C PRO A 65 -4.63 7.60 -26.90
N LEU A 66 -4.15 7.46 -25.65
CA LEU A 66 -4.59 8.34 -24.58
C LEU A 66 -3.71 9.59 -24.55
N ASN A 67 -4.33 10.76 -24.58
CA ASN A 67 -3.66 12.06 -24.64
C ASN A 67 -2.75 12.22 -25.88
N ALA A 68 -3.27 11.87 -27.05
CA ALA A 68 -2.51 12.00 -28.31
C ALA A 68 -2.25 13.48 -28.63
N PRO A 69 -1.08 13.84 -29.22
CA PRO A 69 -0.04 12.93 -29.75
C PRO A 69 0.99 12.42 -28.74
N GLU A 70 1.08 13.00 -27.53
CA GLU A 70 2.13 12.74 -26.54
C GLU A 70 2.01 11.33 -25.95
N GLY A 71 0.79 10.83 -25.85
CA GLY A 71 0.48 9.60 -25.11
C GLY A 71 0.36 9.84 -23.62
N MET A 72 0.00 8.80 -22.88
CA MET A 72 -0.13 8.81 -21.43
C MET A 72 0.67 7.66 -20.82
N ASN A 73 1.35 7.91 -19.72
CA ASN A 73 1.99 6.85 -18.97
C ASN A 73 0.96 6.14 -18.08
N LEU A 74 0.91 4.80 -18.15
CA LEU A 74 0.00 3.96 -17.39
C LEU A 74 0.04 4.24 -15.87
N ALA A 75 1.21 4.58 -15.34
CA ALA A 75 1.39 4.87 -13.92
C ALA A 75 0.62 6.10 -13.44
N PHE A 76 0.43 7.11 -14.31
CA PHE A 76 -0.33 8.34 -14.00
C PHE A 76 -1.84 8.16 -14.11
N ALA A 77 -2.29 7.03 -14.64
CA ALA A 77 -3.68 6.63 -14.64
C ALA A 77 -3.97 5.52 -13.61
N ASP A 78 -3.09 5.35 -12.61
CA ASP A 78 -3.16 4.33 -11.56
C ASP A 78 -3.39 2.89 -12.09
N GLY A 79 -2.83 2.64 -13.29
CA GLY A 79 -3.02 1.37 -13.99
C GLY A 79 -2.19 0.20 -13.45
N ILE A 80 -1.49 0.37 -12.34
CA ILE A 80 -0.76 -0.68 -11.59
C ILE A 80 0.23 -1.43 -12.49
N PRO A 81 1.33 -0.79 -12.93
CA PRO A 81 2.34 -1.42 -13.79
C PRO A 81 2.84 -2.77 -13.29
N LEU A 82 2.93 -2.98 -11.98
CA LEU A 82 3.32 -4.24 -11.35
C LEU A 82 2.47 -5.42 -11.83
N LEU A 83 1.19 -5.21 -12.03
CA LEU A 83 0.26 -6.23 -12.51
C LEU A 83 0.04 -6.13 -14.03
N ALA A 84 -0.06 -4.91 -14.56
CA ALA A 84 -0.41 -4.69 -15.96
C ALA A 84 0.69 -5.18 -16.93
N MET A 85 1.98 -5.03 -16.58
CA MET A 85 3.06 -5.51 -17.44
C MET A 85 3.06 -7.05 -17.60
N PRO A 86 2.97 -7.87 -16.54
CA PRO A 86 2.79 -9.32 -16.69
C PRO A 86 1.52 -9.68 -17.46
N LEU A 87 0.40 -9.00 -17.22
CA LEU A 87 -0.84 -9.25 -17.97
C LEU A 87 -0.69 -8.92 -19.45
N LYS A 88 0.07 -7.89 -19.81
CA LYS A 88 0.35 -7.53 -21.20
C LYS A 88 1.15 -8.61 -21.93
N LEU A 89 2.05 -9.32 -21.25
CA LEU A 89 2.75 -10.49 -21.81
C LEU A 89 1.79 -11.65 -22.10
N LEU A 90 0.63 -11.68 -21.43
CA LEU A 90 -0.39 -12.71 -21.57
C LEU A 90 -1.62 -12.21 -22.36
N ALA A 91 -1.55 -11.02 -22.98
CA ALA A 91 -2.72 -10.34 -23.57
C ALA A 91 -3.46 -11.20 -24.61
N ASP A 92 -2.73 -11.97 -25.43
CA ASP A 92 -3.31 -12.84 -26.46
C ASP A 92 -4.15 -14.01 -25.90
N TRP A 93 -3.97 -14.35 -24.63
CA TRP A 93 -4.73 -15.40 -23.94
C TRP A 93 -5.85 -14.86 -23.03
N LEU A 94 -5.90 -13.55 -22.85
CA LEU A 94 -6.91 -12.91 -22.00
C LEU A 94 -8.19 -12.62 -22.79
N PRO A 95 -9.36 -12.65 -22.15
CA PRO A 95 -10.61 -12.25 -22.80
C PRO A 95 -10.54 -10.80 -23.32
N VAL A 96 -11.22 -10.56 -24.43
CA VAL A 96 -11.33 -9.19 -24.97
C VAL A 96 -11.92 -8.24 -23.93
N GLY A 97 -11.24 -7.13 -23.70
CA GLY A 97 -11.64 -6.14 -22.70
C GLY A 97 -11.28 -6.51 -21.26
N PHE A 98 -10.45 -7.52 -21.07
CA PHE A 98 -9.91 -7.85 -19.74
C PHE A 98 -9.17 -6.68 -19.11
N HIS A 99 -9.26 -6.59 -17.80
CA HIS A 99 -8.44 -5.72 -16.95
C HIS A 99 -8.11 -6.43 -15.64
N GLY A 100 -6.97 -6.11 -15.05
CA GLY A 100 -6.52 -6.73 -13.80
C GLY A 100 -6.92 -5.98 -12.53
N ILE A 101 -7.76 -4.93 -12.61
CA ILE A 101 -8.08 -4.11 -11.43
C ILE A 101 -8.81 -4.94 -10.36
N GLY A 102 -9.78 -5.75 -10.75
CA GLY A 102 -10.44 -6.67 -9.81
C GLY A 102 -9.49 -7.71 -9.22
N LEU A 103 -8.62 -8.29 -10.07
CA LEU A 103 -7.58 -9.22 -9.62
C LEU A 103 -6.63 -8.56 -8.61
N TRP A 104 -6.26 -7.29 -8.83
CA TRP A 104 -5.48 -6.53 -7.87
C TRP A 104 -6.17 -6.38 -6.53
N HIS A 105 -7.47 -6.08 -6.51
CA HIS A 105 -8.23 -6.04 -5.26
C HIS A 105 -8.19 -7.38 -4.55
N ALA A 106 -8.40 -8.51 -5.25
CA ALA A 106 -8.29 -9.82 -4.64
C ALA A 106 -6.89 -10.05 -4.02
N ILE A 107 -5.81 -9.69 -4.75
CA ILE A 107 -4.44 -9.76 -4.26
C ILE A 107 -4.25 -8.88 -3.01
N ALA A 108 -4.73 -7.64 -3.05
CA ALA A 108 -4.63 -6.71 -1.91
C ALA A 108 -5.35 -7.25 -0.67
N TRP A 109 -6.57 -7.78 -0.83
CA TRP A 109 -7.34 -8.36 0.28
C TRP A 109 -6.68 -9.60 0.88
N VAL A 110 -6.03 -10.43 0.07
CA VAL A 110 -5.26 -11.59 0.54
C VAL A 110 -3.97 -11.17 1.23
N LEU A 111 -3.22 -10.24 0.62
CA LEU A 111 -1.90 -9.85 1.13
C LEU A 111 -1.96 -8.92 2.34
N GLN A 112 -3.03 -8.13 2.51
CA GLN A 112 -3.18 -7.20 3.62
C GLN A 112 -3.09 -7.89 4.99
N PRO A 113 -3.90 -8.92 5.31
CA PRO A 113 -3.80 -9.63 6.58
C PRO A 113 -2.54 -10.50 6.68
N VAL A 114 -2.04 -11.05 5.58
CA VAL A 114 -0.78 -11.80 5.53
C VAL A 114 0.39 -10.90 5.93
N ALA A 115 0.46 -9.68 5.38
CA ALA A 115 1.48 -8.71 5.70
C ALA A 115 1.40 -8.21 7.16
N ALA A 116 0.19 -8.08 7.72
CA ALA A 116 0.00 -7.75 9.13
C ALA A 116 0.56 -8.86 10.04
N VAL A 117 0.29 -10.13 9.72
CA VAL A 117 0.89 -11.27 10.45
C VAL A 117 2.42 -11.28 10.26
N TRP A 118 2.92 -10.96 9.07
CA TRP A 118 4.35 -10.82 8.80
C TRP A 118 4.98 -9.75 9.70
N ALA A 119 4.40 -8.57 9.79
CA ALA A 119 4.88 -7.49 10.65
C ALA A 119 4.88 -7.92 12.13
N LEU A 120 3.79 -8.50 12.62
CA LEU A 120 3.67 -9.03 13.98
C LEU A 120 4.78 -10.05 14.30
N ARG A 121 5.07 -10.97 13.38
CA ARG A 121 6.18 -11.94 13.54
C ARG A 121 7.54 -11.25 13.57
N GLY A 122 7.69 -10.12 12.87
CA GLY A 122 8.87 -9.24 12.95
C GLY A 122 9.08 -8.64 14.33
N ALA A 123 8.00 -8.26 15.00
CA ALA A 123 8.03 -7.79 16.39
C ALA A 123 8.37 -8.91 17.40
N GLY A 124 8.35 -10.17 16.99
CA GLY A 124 8.68 -11.33 17.83
C GLY A 124 7.46 -12.06 18.42
N GLU A 125 6.26 -11.54 18.21
CA GLU A 125 5.05 -12.21 18.68
C GLU A 125 4.75 -13.46 17.83
N ARG A 126 4.45 -14.59 18.48
CA ARG A 126 4.24 -15.88 17.81
C ARG A 126 2.91 -16.54 18.13
N ARG A 127 2.19 -16.01 19.10
CA ARG A 127 0.90 -16.57 19.53
C ARG A 127 -0.15 -16.41 18.42
N TRP A 128 -1.15 -17.27 18.48
CA TRP A 128 -2.23 -17.31 17.47
C TRP A 128 -3.21 -16.15 17.62
N LEU A 129 -3.67 -15.89 18.83
CA LEU A 129 -4.71 -14.88 19.08
C LEU A 129 -4.28 -13.48 18.65
N PRO A 130 -3.04 -12.99 18.93
CA PRO A 130 -2.54 -11.76 18.34
C PRO A 130 -2.45 -11.79 16.81
N ALA A 131 -2.13 -12.95 16.19
CA ALA A 131 -2.09 -13.05 14.74
C ALA A 131 -3.49 -12.89 14.12
N LEU A 132 -4.51 -13.50 14.72
CA LEU A 132 -5.90 -13.28 14.34
C LEU A 132 -6.30 -11.80 14.52
N GLY A 133 -5.97 -11.21 15.67
CA GLY A 133 -6.29 -9.81 15.97
C GLY A 133 -5.71 -8.85 14.93
N VAL A 134 -4.42 -8.96 14.58
CA VAL A 134 -3.82 -8.06 13.58
C VAL A 134 -4.34 -8.32 12.17
N ALA A 135 -4.69 -9.57 11.82
CA ALA A 135 -5.29 -9.87 10.53
C ALA A 135 -6.68 -9.20 10.38
N LEU A 136 -7.51 -9.30 11.41
CA LEU A 136 -8.82 -8.62 11.45
C LEU A 136 -8.68 -7.10 11.47
N LEU A 137 -7.76 -6.56 12.27
CA LEU A 137 -7.48 -5.12 12.30
C LEU A 137 -7.04 -4.61 10.92
N ALA A 138 -6.14 -5.32 10.24
CA ALA A 138 -5.65 -4.91 8.93
C ALA A 138 -6.75 -4.88 7.87
N LEU A 139 -7.69 -5.82 7.91
CA LEU A 139 -8.84 -5.88 7.02
C LEU A 139 -9.95 -4.88 7.39
N GLY A 140 -10.08 -4.55 8.67
CA GLY A 140 -11.09 -3.62 9.18
C GLY A 140 -10.60 -2.18 9.33
N THR A 141 -9.38 -1.83 8.91
CA THR A 141 -8.85 -0.48 9.05
C THR A 141 -9.60 0.50 8.14
N PRO A 142 -10.30 1.51 8.69
CA PRO A 142 -11.15 2.40 7.89
C PRO A 142 -10.40 3.14 6.79
N VAL A 143 -9.18 3.61 7.06
CA VAL A 143 -8.35 4.30 6.07
C VAL A 143 -8.00 3.39 4.87
N TRP A 144 -7.80 2.10 5.09
CA TRP A 144 -7.57 1.16 4.00
C TRP A 144 -8.85 0.88 3.21
N LEU A 145 -9.97 0.66 3.92
CA LEU A 145 -11.28 0.44 3.30
C LEU A 145 -11.74 1.64 2.47
N SER A 146 -11.41 2.87 2.90
CA SER A 146 -11.75 4.09 2.15
C SER A 146 -11.01 4.21 0.81
N ARG A 147 -9.93 3.45 0.60
CA ARG A 147 -9.13 3.45 -0.65
C ARG A 147 -9.59 2.43 -1.69
N TYR A 148 -10.74 1.81 -1.52
CA TYR A 148 -11.20 0.81 -2.50
C TYR A 148 -11.43 1.41 -3.91
N GLY A 149 -11.80 2.68 -4.02
CA GLY A 149 -11.96 3.40 -5.28
C GLY A 149 -10.62 3.71 -5.98
N HIS A 150 -9.52 3.81 -5.22
CA HIS A 150 -8.15 3.98 -5.72
C HIS A 150 -7.43 2.63 -5.68
N ALA A 151 -7.64 1.79 -6.68
CA ALA A 151 -7.17 0.42 -6.70
C ALA A 151 -5.68 0.27 -6.35
N ALA A 152 -4.80 1.09 -6.94
CA ALA A 152 -3.37 1.05 -6.67
C ALA A 152 -3.03 1.32 -5.20
N LEU A 153 -3.73 2.28 -4.57
CA LEU A 153 -3.53 2.63 -3.16
C LEU A 153 -4.12 1.59 -2.19
N SER A 154 -4.95 0.65 -2.64
CA SER A 154 -5.34 -0.49 -1.80
C SER A 154 -4.15 -1.39 -1.42
N GLY A 155 -2.97 -1.18 -2.03
CA GLY A 155 -1.71 -1.88 -1.76
C GLY A 155 -1.05 -1.57 -0.40
N HIS A 156 -1.79 -1.22 0.66
CA HIS A 156 -1.19 -0.96 1.99
C HIS A 156 -0.42 -2.15 2.57
N PHE A 157 -0.60 -3.35 2.06
CA PHE A 157 0.22 -4.51 2.43
C PHE A 157 1.72 -4.27 2.19
N PHE A 158 2.11 -3.41 1.23
CA PHE A 158 3.51 -2.99 1.06
C PHE A 158 4.04 -2.30 2.31
N LEU A 159 3.25 -1.43 2.95
CA LEU A 159 3.63 -0.72 4.18
C LEU A 159 3.81 -1.71 5.34
N LEU A 160 2.91 -2.67 5.46
CA LEU A 160 2.98 -3.71 6.49
C LEU A 160 4.18 -4.64 6.28
N PHE A 161 4.51 -5.00 5.03
CA PHE A 161 5.73 -5.73 4.72
C PHE A 161 6.98 -4.90 5.03
N ALA A 162 7.01 -3.60 4.65
CA ALA A 162 8.12 -2.71 4.97
C ALA A 162 8.33 -2.57 6.48
N LEU A 163 7.25 -2.40 7.25
CA LEU A 163 7.31 -2.43 8.72
C LEU A 163 7.89 -3.76 9.23
N GLY A 164 7.44 -4.88 8.69
CA GLY A 164 7.95 -6.20 9.05
C GLY A 164 9.42 -6.41 8.69
N PHE A 165 9.91 -5.82 7.58
CA PHE A 165 11.33 -5.76 7.24
C PHE A 165 12.10 -4.88 8.23
N HIS A 166 11.61 -3.67 8.52
CA HIS A 166 12.23 -2.79 9.51
C HIS A 166 12.46 -3.50 10.84
N LEU A 167 11.40 -4.12 11.40
CA LEU A 167 11.46 -4.82 12.67
C LEU A 167 12.49 -5.96 12.70
N ARG A 168 12.69 -6.65 11.58
CA ARG A 168 13.69 -7.73 11.45
C ARG A 168 15.09 -7.19 11.24
N LEU A 169 15.24 -6.20 10.36
CA LEU A 169 16.54 -5.63 10.00
C LEU A 169 17.20 -4.92 11.17
N VAL A 170 16.44 -4.21 11.99
CA VAL A 170 16.95 -3.57 13.21
C VAL A 170 17.41 -4.60 14.26
N ARG A 171 16.86 -5.83 14.22
CA ARG A 171 17.14 -6.87 15.21
C ARG A 171 18.22 -7.85 14.79
N ALA A 172 18.18 -8.30 13.54
CA ALA A 172 19.08 -9.28 12.98
C ALA A 172 19.19 -9.10 11.46
N PRO A 173 19.99 -8.12 10.98
CA PRO A 173 20.10 -7.83 9.56
C PRO A 173 20.77 -9.01 8.82
N THR A 174 20.15 -9.45 7.74
CA THR A 174 20.73 -10.44 6.83
C THR A 174 20.65 -9.96 5.39
N ARG A 175 21.57 -10.43 4.54
CA ARG A 175 21.56 -10.09 3.11
C ARG A 175 20.23 -10.43 2.44
N ARG A 176 19.61 -11.56 2.80
CA ARG A 176 18.30 -11.99 2.24
C ARG A 176 17.19 -11.01 2.60
N LEU A 177 17.16 -10.50 3.83
CA LEU A 177 16.16 -9.50 4.25
C LEU A 177 16.38 -8.20 3.50
N TRP A 178 17.61 -7.75 3.30
CA TRP A 178 17.90 -6.54 2.53
C TRP A 178 17.51 -6.68 1.06
N ILE A 179 17.83 -7.79 0.41
CA ILE A 179 17.39 -8.06 -0.97
C ILE A 179 15.86 -8.02 -1.04
N GLY A 180 15.16 -8.68 -0.11
CA GLY A 180 13.70 -8.64 -0.04
C GLY A 180 13.16 -7.22 0.15
N ALA A 181 13.80 -6.38 0.96
CA ALA A 181 13.42 -4.99 1.17
C ALA A 181 13.62 -4.14 -0.11
N VAL A 182 14.72 -4.34 -0.83
CA VAL A 182 14.99 -3.66 -2.12
C VAL A 182 13.97 -4.07 -3.19
N LEU A 183 13.67 -5.36 -3.29
CA LEU A 183 12.64 -5.86 -4.21
C LEU A 183 11.25 -5.33 -3.87
N LEU A 184 10.93 -5.20 -2.56
CA LEU A 184 9.68 -4.59 -2.11
C LEU A 184 9.59 -3.13 -2.57
N GLN A 185 10.71 -2.37 -2.56
CA GLN A 185 10.75 -0.98 -3.02
C GLN A 185 10.41 -0.87 -4.52
N ALA A 186 11.07 -1.71 -5.34
CA ALA A 186 10.79 -1.74 -6.77
C ALA A 186 9.33 -2.12 -7.07
N ALA A 187 8.81 -3.13 -6.36
CA ALA A 187 7.42 -3.56 -6.50
C ALA A 187 6.43 -2.50 -6.03
N ALA A 188 6.74 -1.79 -4.94
CA ALA A 188 5.90 -0.70 -4.44
C ALA A 188 5.82 0.45 -5.45
N LEU A 189 6.93 0.82 -6.11
CA LEU A 189 6.94 1.82 -7.19
C LEU A 189 6.02 1.40 -8.34
N LEU A 190 6.17 0.16 -8.80
CA LEU A 190 5.38 -0.36 -9.92
C LEU A 190 3.90 -0.57 -9.56
N ALA A 191 3.56 -0.64 -8.26
CA ALA A 191 2.18 -0.58 -7.81
C ALA A 191 1.68 0.86 -7.80
N HIS A 192 2.38 1.78 -7.10
CA HIS A 192 2.07 3.19 -7.04
C HIS A 192 3.25 3.99 -6.45
N PRO A 193 3.62 5.16 -7.01
CA PRO A 193 4.74 5.97 -6.50
C PRO A 193 4.62 6.36 -5.02
N TYR A 194 3.41 6.67 -4.53
CA TYR A 194 3.20 7.00 -3.11
C TYR A 194 3.56 5.83 -2.19
N LEU A 195 3.25 4.59 -2.58
CA LEU A 195 3.63 3.40 -1.81
C LEU A 195 5.14 3.24 -1.76
N ALA A 196 5.85 3.57 -2.85
CA ALA A 196 7.32 3.55 -2.86
C ALA A 196 7.90 4.57 -1.87
N VAL A 197 7.40 5.80 -1.85
CA VAL A 197 7.86 6.85 -0.90
C VAL A 197 7.59 6.42 0.54
N MET A 198 6.37 5.95 0.84
CA MET A 198 5.99 5.52 2.19
C MET A 198 6.82 4.32 2.67
N THR A 199 7.01 3.31 1.82
CA THR A 199 7.84 2.15 2.16
C THR A 199 9.31 2.52 2.28
N LEU A 200 9.80 3.48 1.47
CA LEU A 200 11.15 4.01 1.57
C LEU A 200 11.37 4.72 2.91
N ALA A 201 10.40 5.48 3.40
CA ALA A 201 10.46 6.10 4.73
C ALA A 201 10.59 5.06 5.84
N LEU A 202 9.77 3.98 5.80
CA LEU A 202 9.82 2.90 6.78
C LEU A 202 11.17 2.14 6.76
N LEU A 203 11.74 1.91 5.59
CA LEU A 203 13.02 1.22 5.44
C LEU A 203 14.21 2.16 5.71
N GLY A 204 14.09 3.43 5.36
CA GLY A 204 15.06 4.49 5.71
C GLY A 204 15.16 4.73 7.22
N ALA A 205 14.12 4.40 7.96
CA ALA A 205 14.14 4.40 9.43
C ALA A 205 15.08 3.33 10.02
N VAL A 206 15.52 2.30 9.27
CA VAL A 206 16.44 1.28 9.76
C VAL A 206 17.82 1.87 10.06
N PRO A 207 18.56 2.48 9.11
CA PRO A 207 19.85 3.08 9.41
C PRO A 207 19.75 4.17 10.48
N LEU A 208 18.67 4.97 10.49
CA LEU A 208 18.47 5.98 11.53
C LEU A 208 18.30 5.34 12.92
N THR A 209 17.50 4.28 13.03
CA THR A 209 17.35 3.54 14.30
C THR A 209 18.67 2.97 14.79
N LEU A 210 19.48 2.36 13.90
CA LEU A 210 20.78 1.82 14.25
C LEU A 210 21.75 2.92 14.66
N LEU A 211 21.77 4.05 13.97
CA LEU A 211 22.58 5.22 14.30
C LEU A 211 22.23 5.77 15.70
N LEU A 212 20.94 5.97 15.99
CA LEU A 212 20.48 6.44 17.30
C LEU A 212 20.83 5.46 18.43
N ARG A 213 20.92 4.17 18.13
CA ARG A 213 21.41 3.14 19.08
C ARG A 213 22.94 3.04 19.15
N ARG A 214 23.67 3.82 18.36
CA ARG A 214 25.13 3.74 18.23
C ARG A 214 25.60 2.35 17.75
N ASP A 215 24.78 1.65 16.97
CA ASP A 215 25.14 0.37 16.34
C ASP A 215 26.08 0.62 15.16
N ALA A 216 27.24 -0.03 15.16
CA ALA A 216 28.26 0.12 14.11
C ALA A 216 27.78 -0.34 12.72
N GLY A 217 26.67 -1.07 12.63
CA GLY A 217 26.07 -1.53 11.37
C GLY A 217 25.27 -0.48 10.61
N TRP A 218 25.04 0.72 11.17
CA TRP A 218 24.17 1.74 10.56
C TRP A 218 24.57 2.13 9.13
N TRP A 219 25.88 2.23 8.83
CA TRP A 219 26.37 2.61 7.51
C TRP A 219 26.08 1.54 6.43
N ARG A 220 26.15 0.24 6.81
CA ARG A 220 25.75 -0.86 5.92
C ARG A 220 24.25 -0.82 5.63
N ALA A 221 23.46 -0.51 6.64
CA ALA A 221 22.02 -0.30 6.47
C ALA A 221 21.73 0.91 5.55
N ALA A 222 22.50 2.01 5.68
CA ALA A 222 22.39 3.16 4.80
C ALA A 222 22.72 2.81 3.33
N LEU A 223 23.76 2.00 3.09
CA LEU A 223 24.09 1.52 1.75
C LEU A 223 22.94 0.67 1.14
N TRP A 224 22.34 -0.23 1.90
CA TRP A 224 21.19 -1.00 1.44
C TRP A 224 19.97 -0.14 1.20
N THR A 225 19.74 0.88 2.02
CA THR A 225 18.68 1.87 1.80
C THR A 225 18.95 2.65 0.51
N GLY A 226 20.20 3.04 0.24
CA GLY A 226 20.63 3.62 -1.03
C GLY A 226 20.35 2.70 -2.23
N ALA A 227 20.57 1.39 -2.09
CA ALA A 227 20.17 0.42 -3.11
C ALA A 227 18.63 0.37 -3.31
N GLY A 228 17.86 0.54 -2.23
CA GLY A 228 16.41 0.69 -2.30
C GLY A 228 15.98 1.96 -3.04
N VAL A 229 16.64 3.09 -2.78
CA VAL A 229 16.43 4.34 -3.52
C VAL A 229 16.73 4.14 -5.01
N ALA A 230 17.85 3.51 -5.35
CA ALA A 230 18.22 3.19 -6.72
C ALA A 230 17.18 2.27 -7.40
N ALA A 231 16.63 1.29 -6.67
CA ALA A 231 15.57 0.40 -7.15
C ALA A 231 14.23 1.11 -7.40
N VAL A 232 14.07 2.32 -6.89
CA VAL A 232 12.95 3.22 -7.23
C VAL A 232 13.32 4.14 -8.39
N LEU A 233 14.43 4.87 -8.29
CA LEU A 233 14.78 5.92 -9.25
C LEU A 233 15.15 5.37 -10.65
N LEU A 234 15.84 4.22 -10.73
CA LEU A 234 16.23 3.65 -12.02
C LEU A 234 15.00 3.20 -12.84
N PRO A 235 14.01 2.46 -12.28
CA PRO A 235 12.78 2.18 -13.01
C PRO A 235 11.95 3.46 -13.30
N MET A 236 11.95 4.46 -12.42
CA MET A 236 11.29 5.74 -12.72
C MET A 236 11.84 6.37 -13.99
N ALA A 237 13.16 6.43 -14.12
CA ALA A 237 13.80 6.96 -15.33
C ALA A 237 13.52 6.08 -16.55
N ALA A 238 13.66 4.76 -16.43
CA ALA A 238 13.50 3.83 -17.55
C ALA A 238 12.06 3.70 -18.05
N PHE A 239 11.07 3.86 -17.18
CA PHE A 239 9.66 3.63 -17.50
C PHE A 239 8.88 4.93 -17.76
N GLY A 240 9.57 6.08 -17.85
CA GLY A 240 8.94 7.34 -18.23
C GLY A 240 8.12 8.02 -17.13
N TYR A 241 8.47 7.82 -15.85
CA TYR A 241 7.86 8.57 -14.76
C TYR A 241 8.40 9.99 -14.63
N LEU A 242 9.60 10.26 -15.20
CA LEU A 242 10.23 11.57 -15.16
C LEU A 242 9.86 12.32 -16.44
N GLY A 243 9.32 13.52 -16.32
CA GLY A 243 8.93 14.36 -17.47
C GLY A 243 7.43 14.49 -17.68
N ALA A 244 6.61 14.05 -16.73
CA ALA A 244 5.21 14.44 -16.70
C ALA A 244 5.11 15.84 -16.08
N ASP A 245 4.57 16.79 -16.84
CA ASP A 245 4.17 18.09 -16.32
C ASP A 245 2.89 17.89 -15.51
N GLY A 246 3.03 17.84 -14.18
CA GLY A 246 1.90 17.75 -13.26
C GLY A 246 1.33 19.15 -13.01
N GLU A 247 0.12 19.40 -13.43
CA GLU A 247 -0.59 20.61 -13.03
C GLU A 247 -1.33 20.39 -11.69
N GLY A 248 -0.99 21.20 -10.68
CA GLY A 248 -1.86 21.53 -9.56
C GLY A 248 -2.14 20.46 -8.52
N GLY A 249 -3.04 20.79 -7.60
CA GLY A 249 -3.59 19.89 -6.58
C GLY A 249 -2.75 19.77 -5.29
N PHE A 250 -1.52 20.24 -5.29
CA PHE A 250 -0.69 20.26 -4.09
C PHE A 250 -1.28 21.25 -3.08
N GLY A 251 -1.74 20.72 -1.94
CA GLY A 251 -2.31 21.53 -0.85
C GLY A 251 -3.81 21.39 -0.72
N ASP A 252 -4.55 21.08 -1.79
CA ASP A 252 -6.01 20.96 -1.75
C ASP A 252 -6.47 19.72 -0.96
N TYR A 253 -5.65 18.66 -0.98
CA TYR A 253 -5.92 17.37 -0.33
C TYR A 253 -4.96 17.08 0.81
N ALA A 254 -4.71 18.10 1.65
CA ALA A 254 -3.75 17.99 2.75
C ALA A 254 -4.21 17.03 3.85
N LEU A 255 -3.25 16.33 4.46
CA LEU A 255 -3.49 15.52 5.64
C LEU A 255 -3.95 16.39 6.81
N ASN A 256 -5.11 16.10 7.36
CA ASN A 256 -5.53 16.64 8.64
C ASN A 256 -4.90 15.82 9.78
N LEU A 257 -4.05 16.46 10.57
CA LEU A 257 -3.31 15.80 11.67
C LEU A 257 -4.21 15.23 12.77
N LEU A 258 -5.46 15.69 12.86
CA LEU A 258 -6.44 15.16 13.80
C LEU A 258 -7.15 13.91 13.26
N SER A 259 -7.16 13.70 11.96
CA SER A 259 -7.91 12.61 11.30
C SER A 259 -7.55 11.20 11.78
N PRO A 260 -6.34 10.87 12.24
CA PRO A 260 -6.06 9.54 12.79
C PRO A 260 -6.85 9.20 14.05
N VAL A 261 -7.18 10.19 14.87
CA VAL A 261 -7.87 10.02 16.16
C VAL A 261 -9.29 10.58 16.17
N TRP A 262 -9.65 11.43 15.19
CA TRP A 262 -10.97 12.04 15.05
C TRP A 262 -11.49 11.88 13.63
N PRO A 263 -12.55 11.11 13.40
CA PRO A 263 -13.03 10.82 12.03
C PRO A 263 -13.71 12.04 11.40
N TYR A 264 -13.50 12.22 10.10
CA TYR A 264 -14.33 13.10 9.27
C TYR A 264 -15.80 12.62 9.26
N GLY A 265 -15.98 11.30 9.18
CA GLY A 265 -17.25 10.61 9.35
C GLY A 265 -17.04 9.24 9.97
N SER A 266 -17.94 8.81 10.84
CA SER A 266 -17.94 7.49 11.46
C SER A 266 -19.36 7.07 11.73
N TRP A 267 -19.65 5.80 11.50
CA TRP A 267 -20.98 5.25 11.78
C TRP A 267 -21.34 5.39 13.27
N LEU A 268 -20.36 5.21 14.14
CA LEU A 268 -20.54 5.31 15.59
C LEU A 268 -20.36 6.74 16.10
N LEU A 269 -19.39 7.50 15.54
CA LEU A 269 -18.99 8.82 16.03
C LEU A 269 -19.39 9.95 15.06
N GLY A 270 -20.05 9.64 13.96
CA GLY A 270 -20.36 10.59 12.89
C GLY A 270 -21.18 11.79 13.35
N VAL A 271 -22.05 11.60 14.34
CA VAL A 271 -22.85 12.68 14.96
C VAL A 271 -21.99 13.61 15.81
N LEU A 272 -20.87 13.11 16.33
CA LEU A 272 -19.92 13.85 17.18
C LEU A 272 -18.77 14.46 16.37
N ALA A 273 -18.63 14.08 15.10
CA ALA A 273 -17.56 14.58 14.25
C ALA A 273 -17.90 15.99 13.75
N PRO A 274 -17.11 17.01 14.12
CA PRO A 274 -17.38 18.36 13.68
C PRO A 274 -17.07 18.53 12.19
N ARG A 275 -17.91 19.27 11.48
CA ARG A 275 -17.77 19.54 10.04
C ARG A 275 -16.54 20.36 9.66
N TYR A 276 -15.93 21.03 10.63
CA TYR A 276 -14.77 21.92 10.43
C TYR A 276 -13.43 21.19 10.27
N LEU A 277 -13.40 19.86 10.24
CA LEU A 277 -12.19 19.13 9.93
C LEU A 277 -11.77 19.29 8.46
N ASP A 278 -12.65 19.74 7.61
CA ASP A 278 -12.33 20.24 6.28
C ASP A 278 -11.96 21.71 6.33
N ALA A 279 -10.75 22.00 6.79
CA ALA A 279 -10.27 23.39 6.92
C ALA A 279 -10.05 24.10 5.58
N THR A 280 -9.93 23.35 4.49
CA THR A 280 -9.68 23.89 3.14
C THR A 280 -10.97 24.07 2.33
N GLY A 281 -12.06 23.39 2.70
CA GLY A 281 -13.31 23.40 1.95
C GLY A 281 -13.24 22.70 0.58
N HIS A 282 -12.10 22.10 0.23
CA HIS A 282 -11.80 21.55 -1.10
C HIS A 282 -11.38 20.09 -1.09
N GLY A 283 -11.92 19.26 -0.23
CA GLY A 283 -11.62 17.83 -0.25
C GLY A 283 -10.82 17.31 0.92
N GLY A 284 -11.02 17.89 2.10
CA GLY A 284 -10.46 17.37 3.36
C GLY A 284 -10.77 15.90 3.63
N TRP A 285 -11.73 15.34 2.89
CA TRP A 285 -12.06 13.93 2.87
C TRP A 285 -10.92 13.05 2.32
N GLU A 286 -10.07 13.53 1.43
CA GLU A 286 -8.86 12.82 0.98
C GLU A 286 -7.82 12.66 2.10
N GLY A 287 -7.77 13.59 3.03
CA GLY A 287 -6.97 13.52 4.25
C GLY A 287 -7.55 12.58 5.32
N TYR A 288 -8.58 11.79 5.01
CA TYR A 288 -9.19 10.87 5.94
C TYR A 288 -8.27 9.69 6.26
N ASN A 289 -7.67 9.73 7.45
CA ASN A 289 -6.74 8.72 7.93
C ASN A 289 -7.19 8.09 9.26
N TRP A 290 -8.48 7.95 9.46
CA TRP A 290 -9.08 7.40 10.66
C TRP A 290 -8.59 5.98 10.95
N LEU A 291 -7.97 5.81 12.13
CA LEU A 291 -7.46 4.50 12.57
C LEU A 291 -8.54 3.53 13.00
N GLY A 292 -9.74 4.03 13.31
CA GLY A 292 -10.81 3.26 13.91
C GLY A 292 -10.82 3.33 15.44
N LEU A 293 -12.02 3.41 16.02
CA LEU A 293 -12.21 3.56 17.47
C LEU A 293 -11.49 2.46 18.26
N GLY A 294 -11.55 1.22 17.79
CA GLY A 294 -10.90 0.08 18.45
C GLY A 294 -9.39 0.23 18.55
N VAL A 295 -8.74 0.72 17.48
CA VAL A 295 -7.29 0.98 17.47
C VAL A 295 -6.94 2.14 18.40
N VAL A 296 -7.70 3.25 18.34
CA VAL A 296 -7.48 4.42 19.20
C VAL A 296 -7.61 4.05 20.68
N LEU A 297 -8.66 3.31 21.05
CA LEU A 297 -8.84 2.83 22.42
C LEU A 297 -7.73 1.87 22.84
N ALA A 298 -7.34 0.92 21.98
CA ALA A 298 -6.26 -0.01 22.28
C ALA A 298 -4.92 0.70 22.50
N LEU A 299 -4.61 1.71 21.67
CA LEU A 299 -3.41 2.54 21.84
C LEU A 299 -3.48 3.35 23.15
N GLY A 300 -4.61 3.98 23.44
CA GLY A 300 -4.82 4.72 24.68
C GLY A 300 -4.63 3.82 25.91
N LEU A 301 -5.25 2.64 25.92
CA LEU A 301 -5.08 1.66 26.99
C LEU A 301 -3.63 1.16 27.10
N ALA A 302 -2.95 0.91 25.98
CA ALA A 302 -1.54 0.51 25.99
C ALA A 302 -0.66 1.59 26.64
N VAL A 303 -0.87 2.86 26.28
CA VAL A 303 -0.14 3.99 26.89
C VAL A 303 -0.40 4.09 28.38
N LEU A 304 -1.65 3.93 28.81
CA LEU A 304 -2.03 4.02 30.23
C LEU A 304 -1.53 2.85 31.05
N LEU A 305 -1.67 1.62 30.54
CA LEU A 305 -1.40 0.39 31.28
C LEU A 305 0.05 -0.08 31.19
N THR A 306 0.75 0.26 30.09
CA THR A 306 2.12 -0.21 29.82
C THR A 306 3.09 0.89 29.36
N PRO A 307 3.14 2.08 30.01
CA PRO A 307 3.94 3.22 29.54
C PRO A 307 5.43 2.89 29.42
N ARG A 308 5.97 2.07 30.33
CA ARG A 308 7.38 1.65 30.28
C ARG A 308 7.67 0.78 29.05
N ALA A 309 6.75 -0.10 28.66
CA ALA A 309 6.89 -0.93 27.47
C ALA A 309 6.81 -0.09 26.19
N ILE A 310 5.91 0.88 26.13
CA ILE A 310 5.82 1.85 25.04
C ILE A 310 7.11 2.65 24.91
N LEU A 311 7.62 3.22 26.00
CA LEU A 311 8.89 3.97 26.00
C LEU A 311 10.07 3.10 25.55
N ALA A 312 10.12 1.85 26.00
CA ALA A 312 11.14 0.90 25.56
C ALA A 312 11.03 0.58 24.06
N ALA A 313 9.82 0.46 23.53
CA ALA A 313 9.58 0.25 22.10
C ALA A 313 10.01 1.48 21.27
N LEU A 314 9.65 2.69 21.69
CA LEU A 314 10.07 3.94 21.05
C LEU A 314 11.60 4.07 21.01
N ARG A 315 12.27 3.79 22.14
CA ARG A 315 13.77 3.79 22.18
C ARG A 315 14.37 2.70 21.28
N ARG A 316 13.67 1.56 21.17
CA ARG A 316 14.13 0.44 20.34
C ARG A 316 13.97 0.71 18.85
N HIS A 317 13.03 1.54 18.44
CA HIS A 317 12.70 1.85 17.05
C HIS A 317 12.66 3.37 16.80
N GLY A 318 13.59 4.10 17.41
CA GLY A 318 13.59 5.57 17.42
C GLY A 318 13.74 6.25 16.06
N GLY A 319 14.01 5.48 15.00
CA GLY A 319 14.01 5.99 13.63
C GLY A 319 12.64 5.96 12.95
N LEU A 320 11.67 5.17 13.48
CA LEU A 320 10.28 5.20 13.04
C LEU A 320 9.56 6.43 13.58
#